data_ed368eafd101e76921b52a285fc6feda
#
_entry.id   ed368eafd101e76921b52a285fc6feda
#
_cell.length_a   1.000
_cell.length_b   1.000
_cell.length_c   1.000
_cell.angle_alpha   90.00
_cell.angle_beta   90.00
_cell.angle_gamma   90.00
#
_symmetry.space_group_name_H-M   'P 1'
#
loop_
_entity.id
_entity.type
_entity.pdbx_description
1 polymer ?
#
loop_
_entity_poly.entity_id
_entity_poly.type
_entity_poly.pdbx_seq_one_letter_code
_entity_poly.pdbx_strand_id
1 'polypeptide(L)'
;MEMLQRPRRLRGNGVIRNMVRETRISKNSLMYPVFVREGSGIEEEIETLPGQFRYSPDKLLYKLEALSKAGVPSVMLFGIPDHKDEWGTSAWVEDGVVQKALRQAKEAFPNLYYVTDVCMCEYTSHGHCGILCGHDVDNDKTLPQIARIALSHVQAGADMVAPSDMMDGRILAIRQELDKNDYKNIPIMSYAVKYASSFYGPFREAAGSAPSFGDRKSYQMDFHNRMEGVKEAELDLQEGADILMVKPAMAYLDVVKEIADRFPMVPTAAYSVSGEYAMIKAAAQKGWIDETQVACEAAVNIFRAGADKIGRAHV
;
A
#
# COMPACT_ATOMS: atom_id res chain seq x y z
N MET A 1 27.78 12.42 -45.31
CA MET A 1 26.67 13.09 -44.59
C MET A 1 27.19 13.49 -43.22
N GLU A 2 27.29 14.77 -42.93
CA GLU A 2 27.70 15.20 -41.57
C GLU A 2 26.58 14.94 -40.58
N MET A 3 26.95 14.29 -39.46
CA MET A 3 26.03 13.90 -38.43
C MET A 3 25.81 15.07 -37.44
N LEU A 4 24.79 15.89 -37.64
CA LEU A 4 24.49 17.06 -36.80
C LEU A 4 23.93 16.66 -35.44
N GLN A 5 23.05 15.67 -35.38
CA GLN A 5 22.48 15.15 -34.13
C GLN A 5 23.25 13.93 -33.62
N ARG A 6 23.67 14.00 -32.36
CA ARG A 6 24.40 12.92 -31.69
C ARG A 6 23.88 12.73 -30.26
N PRO A 7 22.84 11.91 -30.03
CA PRO A 7 22.29 11.67 -28.69
C PRO A 7 23.30 11.18 -27.66
N ARG A 8 24.39 10.52 -28.10
CA ARG A 8 25.48 10.06 -27.21
C ARG A 8 26.21 11.20 -26.51
N ARG A 9 26.12 12.45 -26.99
CA ARG A 9 26.73 13.62 -26.33
C ARG A 9 26.24 13.79 -24.91
N LEU A 10 24.96 13.46 -24.62
CA LEU A 10 24.33 13.55 -23.30
C LEU A 10 24.54 12.29 -22.44
N ARG A 11 25.32 11.31 -22.92
CA ARG A 11 25.62 10.05 -22.19
C ARG A 11 27.08 9.91 -21.79
N GLY A 12 27.94 10.89 -22.11
CA GLY A 12 29.39 10.81 -22.06
C GLY A 12 29.98 10.51 -20.68
N ASN A 13 29.35 11.02 -19.61
CA ASN A 13 29.79 10.75 -18.23
C ASN A 13 28.59 10.83 -17.25
N GLY A 14 28.86 10.48 -15.98
CA GLY A 14 27.81 10.46 -14.95
C GLY A 14 27.20 11.84 -14.65
N VAL A 15 28.00 12.90 -14.73
CA VAL A 15 27.56 14.26 -14.41
C VAL A 15 26.50 14.71 -15.43
N ILE A 16 26.81 14.64 -16.72
CA ILE A 16 25.86 15.04 -17.76
C ILE A 16 24.61 14.16 -17.74
N ARG A 17 24.74 12.84 -17.51
CA ARG A 17 23.57 11.95 -17.37
C ARG A 17 22.66 12.37 -16.22
N ASN A 18 23.25 12.76 -15.06
CA ASN A 18 22.48 13.23 -13.91
C ASN A 18 21.80 14.60 -14.17
N MET A 19 22.47 15.49 -14.91
CA MET A 19 21.91 16.82 -15.26
C MET A 19 20.65 16.71 -16.12
N VAL A 20 20.60 15.76 -17.06
CA VAL A 20 19.51 15.62 -18.03
C VAL A 20 18.44 14.59 -17.63
N ARG A 21 18.50 14.06 -16.41
CA ARG A 21 17.47 13.14 -15.89
C ARG A 21 16.12 13.86 -15.77
N GLU A 22 15.11 13.33 -16.43
CA GLU A 22 13.73 13.79 -16.32
C GLU A 22 13.09 13.27 -15.04
N THR A 23 13.19 11.96 -14.78
CA THR A 23 12.66 11.32 -13.57
C THR A 23 13.69 11.32 -12.45
N ARG A 24 13.29 11.83 -11.29
CA ARG A 24 14.10 11.88 -10.07
C ARG A 24 13.32 11.30 -8.91
N ILE A 25 13.95 10.42 -8.13
CA ILE A 25 13.35 9.84 -6.93
C ILE A 25 13.74 10.68 -5.72
N SER A 26 12.76 11.01 -4.91
CA SER A 26 12.95 11.59 -3.58
C SER A 26 12.53 10.58 -2.51
N LYS A 27 13.22 10.54 -1.38
CA LYS A 27 12.79 9.75 -0.22
C LYS A 27 11.40 10.18 0.26
N ASN A 28 11.03 11.45 0.08
CA ASN A 28 9.71 11.99 0.42
C ASN A 28 8.56 11.37 -0.39
N SER A 29 8.87 10.66 -1.45
CA SER A 29 7.90 9.93 -2.26
C SER A 29 7.80 8.45 -1.90
N LEU A 30 8.54 7.99 -0.89
CA LEU A 30 8.56 6.59 -0.47
C LEU A 30 7.72 6.39 0.79
N MET A 31 6.96 5.30 0.81
CA MET A 31 6.17 4.84 1.94
C MET A 31 6.55 3.39 2.25
N TYR A 32 7.00 3.13 3.48
CA TYR A 32 7.46 1.81 3.86
C TYR A 32 6.34 0.99 4.51
N PRO A 33 5.98 -0.20 3.96
CA PRO A 33 5.00 -1.08 4.58
C PRO A 33 5.59 -1.77 5.81
N VAL A 34 4.85 -1.78 6.92
CA VAL A 34 5.21 -2.48 8.14
C VAL A 34 4.07 -3.40 8.59
N PHE A 35 4.44 -4.61 9.02
CA PHE A 35 3.49 -5.59 9.52
C PHE A 35 3.56 -5.59 11.04
N VAL A 36 2.43 -5.28 11.68
CA VAL A 36 2.33 -5.21 13.14
C VAL A 36 1.53 -6.40 13.64
N ARG A 37 2.19 -7.25 14.43
CA ARG A 37 1.60 -8.43 15.04
C ARG A 37 1.26 -8.16 16.49
N GLU A 38 0.15 -8.72 16.96
CA GLU A 38 -0.23 -8.69 18.38
C GLU A 38 0.82 -9.42 19.24
N GLY A 39 1.04 -8.94 20.48
CA GLY A 39 2.03 -9.47 21.40
C GLY A 39 3.08 -8.45 21.84
N SER A 40 4.18 -8.93 22.41
CA SER A 40 5.32 -8.13 22.87
C SER A 40 6.63 -8.85 22.64
N GLY A 41 7.70 -8.10 22.35
CA GLY A 41 9.05 -8.64 22.11
C GLY A 41 9.21 -9.38 20.77
N ILE A 42 8.24 -9.28 19.85
CA ILE A 42 8.24 -10.04 18.59
C ILE A 42 8.95 -9.25 17.50
N GLU A 43 9.93 -9.92 16.86
CA GLU A 43 10.57 -9.54 15.61
C GLU A 43 10.77 -10.82 14.80
N GLU A 44 9.81 -11.13 13.92
CA GLU A 44 9.73 -12.41 13.18
C GLU A 44 9.92 -12.16 11.69
N GLU A 45 10.97 -12.74 11.10
CA GLU A 45 11.20 -12.62 9.66
C GLU A 45 10.09 -13.31 8.87
N ILE A 46 9.68 -12.68 7.76
CA ILE A 46 8.69 -13.22 6.84
C ILE A 46 9.42 -14.03 5.79
N GLU A 47 9.25 -15.35 5.79
CA GLU A 47 10.00 -16.30 4.95
C GLU A 47 9.93 -15.94 3.46
N THR A 48 8.75 -15.58 2.96
CA THR A 48 8.52 -15.21 1.56
C THR A 48 8.94 -13.77 1.21
N LEU A 49 9.35 -12.98 2.21
CA LEU A 49 9.83 -11.60 2.06
C LEU A 49 11.18 -11.41 2.79
N PRO A 50 12.28 -12.00 2.32
CA PRO A 50 13.57 -11.94 3.02
C PRO A 50 14.01 -10.53 3.38
N GLY A 51 14.34 -10.30 4.67
CA GLY A 51 14.69 -9.00 5.22
C GLY A 51 13.47 -8.13 5.62
N GLN A 52 12.25 -8.66 5.55
CA GLN A 52 11.04 -8.04 6.09
C GLN A 52 10.56 -8.84 7.29
N PHE A 53 9.97 -8.15 8.27
CA PHE A 53 9.61 -8.74 9.55
C PHE A 53 8.21 -8.34 9.98
N ARG A 54 7.59 -9.19 10.79
CA ARG A 54 6.43 -8.83 11.62
C ARG A 54 6.94 -8.35 12.95
N TYR A 55 6.46 -7.22 13.42
CA TYR A 55 6.87 -6.60 14.68
C TYR A 55 5.71 -6.52 15.64
N SER A 56 5.93 -6.82 16.93
CA SER A 56 5.03 -6.33 17.98
C SER A 56 5.13 -4.80 18.11
N PRO A 57 4.12 -4.11 18.68
CA PRO A 57 4.13 -2.64 18.81
C PRO A 57 5.39 -2.07 19.45
N ASP A 58 5.94 -2.73 20.49
CA ASP A 58 7.18 -2.34 21.15
C ASP A 58 8.42 -2.52 20.27
N LYS A 59 8.49 -3.59 19.48
CA LYS A 59 9.61 -3.85 18.56
C LYS A 59 9.55 -3.00 17.31
N LEU A 60 8.35 -2.61 16.87
CA LEU A 60 8.18 -1.69 15.75
C LEU A 60 8.97 -0.39 15.93
N LEU A 61 9.10 0.11 17.17
CA LEU A 61 9.80 1.37 17.45
C LEU A 61 11.26 1.37 16.96
N TYR A 62 11.96 0.25 17.04
CA TYR A 62 13.33 0.11 16.52
C TYR A 62 13.37 0.23 14.98
N LYS A 63 12.37 -0.34 14.31
CA LYS A 63 12.25 -0.21 12.85
C LYS A 63 11.94 1.22 12.44
N LEU A 64 11.05 1.89 13.16
CA LEU A 64 10.70 3.30 12.92
C LEU A 64 11.90 4.23 13.14
N GLU A 65 12.73 3.97 14.16
CA GLU A 65 13.98 4.71 14.36
C GLU A 65 14.92 4.56 13.16
N ALA A 66 15.10 3.34 12.65
CA ALA A 66 15.94 3.08 11.49
C ALA A 66 15.42 3.78 10.22
N LEU A 67 14.11 3.77 9.99
CA LEU A 67 13.47 4.45 8.85
C LEU A 67 13.61 5.97 8.97
N SER A 68 13.39 6.53 10.15
CA SER A 68 13.57 7.95 10.42
C SER A 68 15.02 8.39 10.16
N LYS A 69 16.02 7.64 10.67
CA LYS A 69 17.44 7.87 10.38
C LYS A 69 17.77 7.76 8.90
N ALA A 70 17.13 6.85 8.17
CA ALA A 70 17.26 6.71 6.72
C ALA A 70 16.59 7.84 5.95
N GLY A 71 15.78 8.70 6.61
CA GLY A 71 15.04 9.79 6.00
C GLY A 71 13.81 9.35 5.20
N VAL A 72 13.20 8.20 5.55
CA VAL A 72 11.92 7.75 5.02
C VAL A 72 10.81 8.40 5.85
N PRO A 73 9.94 9.24 5.25
CA PRO A 73 9.02 10.07 6.02
C PRO A 73 7.72 9.39 6.39
N SER A 74 7.36 8.31 5.71
CA SER A 74 6.04 7.69 5.88
C SER A 74 6.08 6.17 5.93
N VAL A 75 5.17 5.62 6.72
CA VAL A 75 4.97 4.17 6.87
C VAL A 75 3.50 3.83 6.64
N MET A 76 3.26 2.62 6.13
CA MET A 76 1.92 2.05 6.00
C MET A 76 1.81 0.82 6.90
N LEU A 77 0.88 0.83 7.85
CA LEU A 77 0.70 -0.23 8.84
C LEU A 77 -0.33 -1.26 8.37
N PHE A 78 0.04 -2.53 8.49
CA PHE A 78 -0.83 -3.70 8.32
C PHE A 78 -0.91 -4.44 9.64
N GLY A 79 -2.12 -4.65 10.16
CA GLY A 79 -2.32 -5.32 11.45
C GLY A 79 -2.51 -6.82 11.32
N ILE A 80 -1.92 -7.58 12.23
CA ILE A 80 -2.06 -9.04 12.31
C ILE A 80 -2.51 -9.38 13.73
N PRO A 81 -3.82 -9.54 13.95
CA PRO A 81 -4.34 -9.90 15.26
C PRO A 81 -4.11 -11.39 15.56
N ASP A 82 -4.07 -11.75 16.83
CA ASP A 82 -4.03 -13.16 17.27
C ASP A 82 -5.43 -13.80 17.19
N HIS A 83 -6.49 -13.01 17.37
CA HIS A 83 -7.87 -13.46 17.27
C HIS A 83 -8.56 -12.96 16.01
N LYS A 84 -9.15 -13.90 15.27
CA LYS A 84 -9.95 -13.62 14.06
C LYS A 84 -11.33 -14.24 14.20
N ASP A 85 -12.34 -13.50 13.77
CA ASP A 85 -13.73 -13.98 13.74
C ASP A 85 -14.40 -13.71 12.37
N GLU A 86 -15.64 -14.12 12.20
CA GLU A 86 -16.37 -13.92 10.94
C GLU A 86 -16.61 -12.45 10.60
N TRP A 87 -16.59 -11.58 11.62
CA TRP A 87 -16.91 -10.16 11.52
C TRP A 87 -15.67 -9.28 11.45
N GLY A 88 -14.47 -9.84 11.70
CA GLY A 88 -13.22 -9.09 11.78
C GLY A 88 -13.20 -8.09 12.93
N THR A 89 -13.82 -8.42 14.08
CA THR A 89 -14.07 -7.48 15.17
C THR A 89 -12.81 -6.86 15.76
N SER A 90 -11.69 -7.57 15.75
CA SER A 90 -10.38 -7.06 16.19
C SER A 90 -9.83 -5.90 15.36
N ALA A 91 -10.41 -5.60 14.17
CA ALA A 91 -9.96 -4.51 13.33
C ALA A 91 -10.28 -3.12 13.89
N TRP A 92 -11.36 -2.97 14.67
CA TRP A 92 -11.83 -1.66 15.15
C TRP A 92 -11.89 -1.50 16.66
N VAL A 93 -11.44 -2.50 17.43
CA VAL A 93 -11.40 -2.37 18.89
C VAL A 93 -10.36 -1.33 19.33
N GLU A 94 -10.66 -0.59 20.39
CA GLU A 94 -9.83 0.50 20.86
C GLU A 94 -8.37 0.06 21.15
N ASP A 95 -8.21 -1.14 21.68
CA ASP A 95 -6.92 -1.73 22.00
C ASP A 95 -6.43 -2.74 20.94
N GLY A 96 -6.92 -2.63 19.71
CA GLY A 96 -6.45 -3.42 18.57
C GLY A 96 -4.98 -3.20 18.25
N VAL A 97 -4.41 -4.14 17.52
CA VAL A 97 -2.96 -4.15 17.23
C VAL A 97 -2.47 -2.89 16.52
N VAL A 98 -3.22 -2.41 15.52
CA VAL A 98 -2.89 -1.17 14.78
C VAL A 98 -3.05 0.05 15.67
N GLN A 99 -4.14 0.11 16.44
CA GLN A 99 -4.43 1.22 17.36
C GLN A 99 -3.37 1.36 18.45
N LYS A 100 -2.92 0.24 19.04
CA LYS A 100 -1.80 0.21 20.01
C LYS A 100 -0.51 0.69 19.36
N ALA A 101 -0.18 0.16 18.18
CA ALA A 101 1.03 0.53 17.46
C ALA A 101 1.06 2.01 17.09
N LEU A 102 -0.06 2.56 16.63
CA LEU A 102 -0.18 3.99 16.28
C LEU A 102 0.10 4.88 17.50
N ARG A 103 -0.55 4.61 18.64
CA ARG A 103 -0.35 5.43 19.84
C ARG A 103 1.11 5.45 20.29
N GLN A 104 1.75 4.27 20.36
CA GLN A 104 3.16 4.17 20.74
C GLN A 104 4.10 4.82 19.71
N ALA A 105 3.82 4.59 18.42
CA ALA A 105 4.62 5.15 17.33
C ALA A 105 4.54 6.68 17.26
N LYS A 106 3.33 7.25 17.42
CA LYS A 106 3.11 8.71 17.44
C LYS A 106 3.81 9.39 18.63
N GLU A 107 3.78 8.76 19.81
CA GLU A 107 4.47 9.26 20.98
C GLU A 107 6.00 9.27 20.77
N ALA A 108 6.57 8.19 20.22
CA ALA A 108 8.01 8.04 20.04
C ALA A 108 8.56 8.78 18.80
N PHE A 109 7.81 8.83 17.72
CA PHE A 109 8.23 9.41 16.42
C PHE A 109 7.13 10.31 15.82
N PRO A 110 6.83 11.47 16.43
CA PRO A 110 5.72 12.33 16.01
C PRO A 110 5.92 12.94 14.61
N ASN A 111 7.14 12.94 14.08
CA ASN A 111 7.47 13.49 12.76
C ASN A 111 7.35 12.49 11.59
N LEU A 112 7.07 11.21 11.86
CA LEU A 112 6.71 10.26 10.84
C LEU A 112 5.23 10.39 10.48
N TYR A 113 4.92 10.15 9.21
CA TYR A 113 3.55 10.16 8.70
C TYR A 113 3.00 8.72 8.66
N TYR A 114 1.93 8.49 9.40
CA TYR A 114 1.35 7.15 9.60
C TYR A 114 0.11 6.97 8.73
N VAL A 115 0.24 6.08 7.76
CA VAL A 115 -0.86 5.61 6.93
C VAL A 115 -1.30 4.24 7.41
N THR A 116 -2.58 3.96 7.44
CA THR A 116 -3.08 2.63 7.80
C THR A 116 -3.82 1.99 6.65
N ASP A 117 -3.53 0.73 6.38
CA ASP A 117 -4.39 -0.09 5.54
C ASP A 117 -5.74 -0.28 6.23
N VAL A 118 -6.82 -0.13 5.48
CA VAL A 118 -8.19 -0.35 5.96
C VAL A 118 -8.78 -1.49 5.16
N CYS A 119 -8.84 -2.65 5.79
CA CYS A 119 -9.38 -3.87 5.21
C CYS A 119 -9.86 -4.82 6.32
N MET A 120 -10.60 -5.84 5.97
CA MET A 120 -11.06 -6.86 6.90
C MET A 120 -10.27 -8.17 6.76
N CYS A 121 -9.55 -8.42 5.67
CA CYS A 121 -8.99 -9.73 5.37
C CYS A 121 -7.93 -10.23 6.36
N GLU A 122 -7.24 -9.35 7.06
CA GLU A 122 -6.30 -9.68 8.11
C GLU A 122 -7.01 -10.13 9.41
N TYR A 123 -8.27 -9.73 9.58
CA TYR A 123 -9.05 -9.83 10.82
C TYR A 123 -10.17 -10.87 10.72
N THR A 124 -10.63 -11.21 9.51
CA THR A 124 -11.65 -12.23 9.32
C THR A 124 -11.09 -13.64 9.33
N SER A 125 -11.81 -14.57 9.96
CA SER A 125 -11.43 -16.00 10.01
C SER A 125 -11.40 -16.67 8.65
N HIS A 126 -12.17 -16.15 7.69
CA HIS A 126 -12.24 -16.65 6.31
C HIS A 126 -11.27 -15.92 5.34
N GLY A 127 -10.61 -14.84 5.74
CA GLY A 127 -9.63 -14.11 4.95
C GLY A 127 -10.19 -13.31 3.76
N HIS A 128 -11.50 -13.14 3.62
CA HIS A 128 -12.09 -12.22 2.66
C HIS A 128 -12.15 -10.79 3.19
N CYS A 129 -12.23 -9.81 2.27
CA CYS A 129 -12.13 -8.39 2.59
C CYS A 129 -13.45 -7.76 3.10
N GLY A 130 -14.45 -8.55 3.44
CA GLY A 130 -15.75 -8.05 3.88
C GLY A 130 -16.61 -9.14 4.53
N ILE A 131 -17.82 -8.76 4.89
CA ILE A 131 -18.83 -9.64 5.50
C ILE A 131 -19.35 -10.61 4.44
N LEU A 132 -19.42 -11.90 4.78
CA LEU A 132 -19.93 -12.93 3.86
C LEU A 132 -21.46 -13.01 3.88
N CYS A 133 -22.01 -13.21 2.68
CA CYS A 133 -23.38 -13.70 2.48
C CYS A 133 -23.31 -14.97 1.60
N GLY A 134 -23.45 -16.13 2.23
CA GLY A 134 -23.18 -17.40 1.56
C GLY A 134 -21.69 -17.56 1.23
N HIS A 135 -21.36 -17.64 -0.05
CA HIS A 135 -19.98 -17.82 -0.53
C HIS A 135 -19.36 -16.55 -1.14
N ASP A 136 -20.02 -15.40 -1.04
CA ASP A 136 -19.51 -14.14 -1.58
C ASP A 136 -19.54 -13.02 -0.54
N VAL A 137 -18.81 -11.93 -0.80
CA VAL A 137 -18.79 -10.75 0.06
C VAL A 137 -20.03 -9.90 -0.22
N ASP A 138 -20.75 -9.55 0.85
CA ASP A 138 -21.87 -8.62 0.81
C ASP A 138 -21.31 -7.19 0.89
N ASN A 139 -21.35 -6.48 -0.22
CA ASN A 139 -20.84 -5.12 -0.35
C ASN A 139 -21.44 -4.20 0.71
N ASP A 140 -22.75 -4.09 0.75
CA ASP A 140 -23.48 -3.10 1.55
C ASP A 140 -23.37 -3.34 3.06
N LYS A 141 -23.29 -4.61 3.49
CA LYS A 141 -23.02 -4.94 4.89
C LYS A 141 -21.57 -4.69 5.30
N THR A 142 -20.65 -4.67 4.34
CA THR A 142 -19.23 -4.43 4.59
C THR A 142 -18.94 -2.94 4.80
N LEU A 143 -19.62 -2.03 4.10
CA LEU A 143 -19.35 -0.59 4.15
C LEU A 143 -19.32 -0.01 5.57
N PRO A 144 -20.30 -0.27 6.46
CA PRO A 144 -20.25 0.24 7.84
C PRO A 144 -19.04 -0.25 8.63
N GLN A 145 -18.57 -1.48 8.37
CA GLN A 145 -17.41 -2.04 9.07
C GLN A 145 -16.12 -1.36 8.61
N ILE A 146 -15.95 -1.17 7.30
CA ILE A 146 -14.81 -0.46 6.72
C ILE A 146 -14.74 0.98 7.24
N ALA A 147 -15.86 1.70 7.28
CA ALA A 147 -15.93 3.04 7.84
C ALA A 147 -15.54 3.07 9.34
N ARG A 148 -16.01 2.10 10.12
CA ARG A 148 -15.66 1.95 11.54
C ARG A 148 -14.18 1.66 11.76
N ILE A 149 -13.57 0.80 10.94
CA ILE A 149 -12.13 0.53 10.99
C ILE A 149 -11.34 1.83 10.75
N ALA A 150 -11.67 2.55 9.68
CA ALA A 150 -11.02 3.81 9.35
C ALA A 150 -11.11 4.83 10.50
N LEU A 151 -12.29 5.01 11.07
CA LEU A 151 -12.50 5.90 12.22
C LEU A 151 -11.65 5.49 13.42
N SER A 152 -11.61 4.20 13.77
CA SER A 152 -10.83 3.71 14.91
C SER A 152 -9.32 3.94 14.75
N HIS A 153 -8.81 3.80 13.52
CA HIS A 153 -7.41 4.11 13.20
C HIS A 153 -7.09 5.59 13.34
N VAL A 154 -7.98 6.46 12.84
CA VAL A 154 -7.84 7.93 12.98
C VAL A 154 -7.89 8.35 14.44
N GLN A 155 -8.80 7.81 15.24
CA GLN A 155 -8.87 8.04 16.68
C GLN A 155 -7.60 7.60 17.42
N ALA A 156 -6.91 6.59 16.92
CA ALA A 156 -5.64 6.12 17.46
C ALA A 156 -4.42 6.93 16.98
N GLY A 157 -4.59 7.85 16.02
CA GLY A 157 -3.55 8.76 15.56
C GLY A 157 -3.04 8.52 14.12
N ALA A 158 -3.77 7.81 13.27
CA ALA A 158 -3.44 7.74 11.86
C ALA A 158 -3.55 9.12 11.19
N ASP A 159 -2.56 9.47 10.35
CA ASP A 159 -2.54 10.71 9.58
C ASP A 159 -3.30 10.58 8.25
N MET A 160 -3.48 9.36 7.76
CA MET A 160 -4.16 9.03 6.52
C MET A 160 -4.70 7.60 6.61
N VAL A 161 -5.83 7.33 5.99
CA VAL A 161 -6.37 5.98 5.82
C VAL A 161 -6.29 5.54 4.36
N ALA A 162 -6.02 4.24 4.13
CA ALA A 162 -5.84 3.67 2.81
C ALA A 162 -6.71 2.41 2.63
N PRO A 163 -7.99 2.57 2.25
CA PRO A 163 -8.92 1.44 2.07
C PRO A 163 -8.53 0.57 0.90
N SER A 164 -8.36 -0.73 1.17
CA SER A 164 -7.87 -1.72 0.21
C SER A 164 -8.84 -2.88 -0.04
N ASP A 165 -10.04 -2.80 0.48
CA ASP A 165 -11.09 -3.81 0.44
C ASP A 165 -11.75 -3.99 -0.93
N MET A 166 -11.86 -2.92 -1.72
CA MET A 166 -12.48 -2.84 -3.05
C MET A 166 -14.02 -2.97 -3.06
N MET A 167 -14.69 -2.56 -1.99
CA MET A 167 -16.16 -2.47 -1.99
C MET A 167 -16.63 -1.21 -2.71
N ASP A 168 -17.72 -1.30 -3.47
CA ASP A 168 -18.35 -0.14 -4.11
C ASP A 168 -18.89 0.83 -3.05
N GLY A 169 -18.59 2.13 -3.18
CA GLY A 169 -19.07 3.15 -2.25
C GLY A 169 -18.28 3.27 -0.94
N ARG A 170 -17.18 2.55 -0.79
CA ARG A 170 -16.39 2.52 0.46
C ARG A 170 -15.74 3.86 0.80
N ILE A 171 -15.31 4.61 -0.20
CA ILE A 171 -14.67 5.90 0.03
C ILE A 171 -15.68 6.89 0.59
N LEU A 172 -16.89 6.93 0.02
CA LEU A 172 -17.99 7.75 0.52
C LEU A 172 -18.37 7.37 1.96
N ALA A 173 -18.49 6.07 2.25
CA ALA A 173 -18.81 5.59 3.60
C ALA A 173 -17.76 6.02 4.63
N ILE A 174 -16.46 5.89 4.31
CA ILE A 174 -15.36 6.34 5.16
C ILE A 174 -15.41 7.87 5.33
N ARG A 175 -15.52 8.63 4.23
CA ARG A 175 -15.52 10.09 4.26
C ARG A 175 -16.65 10.62 5.14
N GLN A 176 -17.86 10.09 4.97
CA GLN A 176 -19.02 10.48 5.78
C GLN A 176 -18.82 10.15 7.27
N GLU A 177 -18.29 8.99 7.62
CA GLU A 177 -18.07 8.61 9.02
C GLU A 177 -16.96 9.46 9.66
N LEU A 178 -15.88 9.75 8.95
CA LEU A 178 -14.81 10.63 9.42
C LEU A 178 -15.33 12.06 9.62
N ASP A 179 -16.08 12.62 8.67
CA ASP A 179 -16.63 13.99 8.73
C ASP A 179 -17.64 14.17 9.86
N LYS A 180 -18.49 13.18 10.08
CA LYS A 180 -19.47 13.13 11.17
C LYS A 180 -18.80 13.15 12.56
N ASN A 181 -17.57 12.62 12.65
CA ASN A 181 -16.78 12.59 13.89
C ASN A 181 -15.72 13.71 13.94
N ASP A 182 -15.86 14.78 13.14
CA ASP A 182 -14.97 15.95 13.06
C ASP A 182 -13.55 15.69 12.53
N TYR A 183 -13.30 14.56 11.86
CA TYR A 183 -12.03 14.23 11.20
C TYR A 183 -11.99 14.65 9.72
N LYS A 184 -12.51 15.83 9.39
CA LYS A 184 -12.66 16.35 8.02
C LYS A 184 -11.34 16.54 7.27
N ASN A 185 -10.23 16.68 8.00
CA ASN A 185 -8.90 16.94 7.42
C ASN A 185 -8.04 15.69 7.24
N ILE A 186 -8.56 14.50 7.54
CA ILE A 186 -7.83 13.23 7.32
C ILE A 186 -7.95 12.85 5.85
N PRO A 187 -6.82 12.73 5.11
CA PRO A 187 -6.85 12.31 3.72
C PRO A 187 -7.20 10.82 3.59
N ILE A 188 -7.79 10.47 2.43
CA ILE A 188 -8.06 9.09 2.04
C ILE A 188 -7.24 8.77 0.80
N MET A 189 -6.32 7.80 0.90
CA MET A 189 -5.59 7.23 -0.23
C MET A 189 -6.28 5.94 -0.66
N SER A 190 -7.09 6.04 -1.70
CA SER A 190 -7.83 4.87 -2.17
C SER A 190 -6.94 3.91 -2.96
N TYR A 191 -7.05 2.62 -2.67
CA TYR A 191 -6.61 1.55 -3.58
C TYR A 191 -7.60 1.46 -4.76
N ALA A 192 -7.83 2.57 -5.43
CA ALA A 192 -8.85 2.72 -6.46
C ALA A 192 -8.69 1.70 -7.59
N VAL A 193 -7.44 1.37 -7.95
CA VAL A 193 -7.14 0.54 -9.11
C VAL A 193 -6.37 -0.70 -8.66
N LYS A 194 -7.07 -1.61 -7.98
CA LYS A 194 -6.50 -2.85 -7.44
C LYS A 194 -7.01 -4.08 -8.18
N TYR A 195 -6.10 -4.77 -8.84
CA TYR A 195 -6.40 -5.97 -9.63
C TYR A 195 -6.31 -7.26 -8.81
N ALA A 196 -7.10 -8.28 -9.18
CA ALA A 196 -6.97 -9.64 -8.68
C ALA A 196 -5.67 -10.26 -9.25
N SER A 197 -4.57 -10.12 -8.52
CA SER A 197 -3.23 -10.44 -9.00
C SER A 197 -2.61 -11.64 -8.29
N SER A 198 -1.87 -12.46 -9.05
CA SER A 198 -1.03 -13.53 -8.53
C SER A 198 0.22 -13.03 -7.82
N PHE A 199 0.61 -11.75 -8.00
CA PHE A 199 1.74 -11.14 -7.30
C PHE A 199 1.52 -10.89 -5.81
N TYR A 200 0.33 -11.21 -5.24
CA TYR A 200 0.03 -11.04 -3.82
C TYR A 200 0.38 -12.25 -2.95
N GLY A 201 0.91 -13.33 -3.53
CA GLY A 201 1.22 -14.56 -2.78
C GLY A 201 1.98 -14.31 -1.47
N PRO A 202 3.18 -13.68 -1.51
CA PRO A 202 3.96 -13.42 -0.31
C PRO A 202 3.27 -12.50 0.72
N PHE A 203 2.46 -11.54 0.27
CA PHE A 203 1.67 -10.69 1.18
C PHE A 203 0.61 -11.49 1.96
N ARG A 204 -0.06 -12.44 1.29
CA ARG A 204 -1.09 -13.26 1.96
C ARG A 204 -0.51 -14.07 3.11
N GLU A 205 0.72 -14.54 2.97
CA GLU A 205 1.47 -15.18 4.05
C GLU A 205 1.87 -14.16 5.12
N ALA A 206 2.47 -13.04 4.70
CA ALA A 206 2.94 -11.99 5.61
C ALA A 206 1.84 -11.50 6.56
N ALA A 207 0.65 -11.23 6.02
CA ALA A 207 -0.50 -10.70 6.75
C ALA A 207 -1.45 -11.80 7.29
N GLY A 208 -1.17 -13.07 7.02
CA GLY A 208 -2.07 -14.17 7.39
C GLY A 208 -3.48 -14.01 6.80
N SER A 209 -3.58 -13.45 5.58
CA SER A 209 -4.84 -13.02 4.96
C SER A 209 -5.23 -13.83 3.73
N ALA A 210 -4.73 -15.06 3.59
CA ALA A 210 -5.16 -15.94 2.51
C ALA A 210 -6.64 -16.30 2.67
N PRO A 211 -7.47 -16.19 1.59
CA PRO A 211 -8.85 -16.64 1.67
C PRO A 211 -8.91 -18.15 1.93
N SER A 212 -9.76 -18.58 2.86
CA SER A 212 -9.94 -19.98 3.24
C SER A 212 -10.69 -20.79 2.17
N PHE A 213 -11.40 -20.11 1.26
CA PHE A 213 -12.09 -20.69 0.12
C PHE A 213 -12.18 -19.67 -1.03
N GLY A 214 -12.46 -20.16 -2.24
CA GLY A 214 -12.65 -19.30 -3.42
C GLY A 214 -11.46 -18.42 -3.77
N ASP A 215 -11.75 -17.24 -4.29
CA ASP A 215 -10.77 -16.21 -4.62
C ASP A 215 -11.38 -14.81 -4.37
N ARG A 216 -10.72 -13.75 -4.83
CA ARG A 216 -11.17 -12.36 -4.63
C ARG A 216 -11.63 -11.68 -5.93
N LYS A 217 -11.91 -12.44 -6.98
CA LYS A 217 -12.22 -11.88 -8.31
C LYS A 217 -13.62 -11.29 -8.40
N SER A 218 -14.50 -11.57 -7.44
CA SER A 218 -15.82 -10.95 -7.37
C SER A 218 -15.77 -9.48 -6.95
N TYR A 219 -14.67 -9.03 -6.30
CA TYR A 219 -14.54 -7.65 -5.85
C TYR A 219 -13.17 -6.99 -6.17
N GLN A 220 -12.16 -7.72 -6.61
CA GLN A 220 -10.93 -7.16 -7.19
C GLN A 220 -11.01 -7.25 -8.71
N MET A 221 -10.59 -6.19 -9.41
CA MET A 221 -10.73 -6.09 -10.86
C MET A 221 -10.00 -7.20 -11.62
N ASP A 222 -10.55 -7.58 -12.76
CA ASP A 222 -9.87 -8.48 -13.70
C ASP A 222 -8.69 -7.73 -14.36
N PHE A 223 -7.49 -8.33 -14.28
CA PHE A 223 -6.27 -7.76 -14.85
C PHE A 223 -6.28 -7.61 -16.39
N HIS A 224 -7.29 -8.15 -17.09
CA HIS A 224 -7.50 -7.89 -18.51
C HIS A 224 -8.18 -6.55 -18.79
N ASN A 225 -8.77 -5.88 -17.79
CA ASN A 225 -9.65 -4.74 -17.94
C ASN A 225 -9.00 -3.43 -17.49
N ARG A 226 -8.24 -2.78 -18.37
CA ARG A 226 -7.59 -1.49 -18.06
C ARG A 226 -8.60 -0.36 -17.82
N MET A 227 -9.64 -0.25 -18.65
CA MET A 227 -10.61 0.85 -18.56
C MET A 227 -11.55 0.76 -17.38
N GLU A 228 -11.72 -0.41 -16.79
CA GLU A 228 -12.40 -0.60 -15.51
C GLU A 228 -11.68 0.18 -14.39
N GLY A 229 -10.34 0.14 -14.37
CA GLY A 229 -9.53 0.90 -13.41
C GLY A 229 -9.72 2.41 -13.53
N VAL A 230 -9.95 2.95 -14.74
CA VAL A 230 -10.27 4.38 -14.92
C VAL A 230 -11.63 4.71 -14.31
N LYS A 231 -12.63 3.84 -14.52
CA LYS A 231 -13.97 4.01 -13.94
C LYS A 231 -13.94 3.97 -12.42
N GLU A 232 -13.25 3.00 -11.83
CA GLU A 232 -13.09 2.89 -10.37
C GLU A 232 -12.40 4.13 -9.77
N ALA A 233 -11.33 4.61 -10.42
CA ALA A 233 -10.63 5.82 -10.00
C ALA A 233 -11.54 7.06 -10.04
N GLU A 234 -12.38 7.20 -11.07
CA GLU A 234 -13.33 8.30 -11.19
C GLU A 234 -14.40 8.25 -10.09
N LEU A 235 -14.94 7.07 -9.81
CA LEU A 235 -15.93 6.87 -8.75
C LEU A 235 -15.33 7.20 -7.38
N ASP A 236 -14.15 6.68 -7.05
CA ASP A 236 -13.48 6.95 -5.77
C ASP A 236 -13.18 8.45 -5.58
N LEU A 237 -12.84 9.19 -6.65
CA LEU A 237 -12.66 10.64 -6.59
C LEU A 237 -13.99 11.36 -6.30
N GLN A 238 -15.08 10.96 -6.95
CA GLN A 238 -16.41 11.53 -6.69
C GLN A 238 -16.89 11.24 -5.25
N GLU A 239 -16.44 10.15 -4.67
CA GLU A 239 -16.71 9.75 -3.28
C GLU A 239 -15.82 10.45 -2.25
N GLY A 240 -14.77 11.15 -2.68
CA GLY A 240 -13.91 11.95 -1.81
C GLY A 240 -12.52 11.38 -1.54
N ALA A 241 -11.96 10.55 -2.43
CA ALA A 241 -10.55 10.16 -2.37
C ALA A 241 -9.64 11.36 -2.67
N ASP A 242 -8.54 11.51 -1.91
CA ASP A 242 -7.53 12.55 -2.08
C ASP A 242 -6.33 12.06 -2.92
N ILE A 243 -6.05 10.76 -2.89
CA ILE A 243 -4.96 10.11 -3.60
C ILE A 243 -5.49 8.83 -4.23
N LEU A 244 -5.14 8.58 -5.49
CA LEU A 244 -5.47 7.34 -6.19
C LEU A 244 -4.27 6.40 -6.20
N MET A 245 -4.47 5.12 -5.88
CA MET A 245 -3.42 4.12 -5.88
C MET A 245 -3.69 3.02 -6.90
N VAL A 246 -2.66 2.70 -7.70
CA VAL A 246 -2.63 1.53 -8.60
C VAL A 246 -1.87 0.39 -7.92
N LYS A 247 -2.44 -0.81 -7.93
CA LYS A 247 -1.86 -2.03 -7.34
C LYS A 247 -2.19 -3.27 -8.20
N PRO A 248 -1.20 -4.04 -8.64
CA PRO A 248 0.26 -3.91 -8.52
C PRO A 248 0.87 -2.74 -9.32
N ALA A 249 2.21 -2.58 -9.29
CA ALA A 249 2.90 -1.48 -9.96
C ALA A 249 3.74 -1.91 -11.18
N MET A 250 4.76 -2.76 -10.99
CA MET A 250 5.77 -3.02 -12.04
C MET A 250 5.21 -3.63 -13.32
N ALA A 251 4.25 -4.54 -13.20
CA ALA A 251 3.60 -5.19 -14.35
C ALA A 251 2.40 -4.38 -14.88
N TYR A 252 2.08 -3.23 -14.28
CA TYR A 252 0.90 -2.40 -14.55
C TYR A 252 1.27 -0.94 -14.83
N LEU A 253 2.47 -0.70 -15.39
CA LEU A 253 2.95 0.66 -15.69
C LEU A 253 2.08 1.40 -16.71
N ASP A 254 1.44 0.68 -17.62
CA ASP A 254 0.45 1.21 -18.56
C ASP A 254 -0.79 1.75 -17.82
N VAL A 255 -1.24 1.05 -16.77
CA VAL A 255 -2.35 1.49 -15.93
C VAL A 255 -1.94 2.68 -15.07
N VAL A 256 -0.74 2.65 -14.46
CA VAL A 256 -0.20 3.80 -13.70
C VAL A 256 -0.17 5.05 -14.61
N LYS A 257 0.32 4.88 -15.84
CA LYS A 257 0.38 5.97 -16.83
C LYS A 257 -1.01 6.50 -17.19
N GLU A 258 -1.97 5.61 -17.44
CA GLU A 258 -3.35 5.97 -17.77
C GLU A 258 -4.00 6.78 -16.65
N ILE A 259 -3.87 6.34 -15.40
CA ILE A 259 -4.44 7.05 -14.24
C ILE A 259 -3.79 8.42 -14.05
N ALA A 260 -2.46 8.51 -14.10
CA ALA A 260 -1.76 9.79 -13.98
C ALA A 260 -2.14 10.79 -15.08
N ASP A 261 -2.33 10.31 -16.31
CA ASP A 261 -2.72 11.16 -17.43
C ASP A 261 -4.19 11.61 -17.38
N ARG A 262 -5.08 10.74 -16.90
CA ARG A 262 -6.52 11.04 -16.79
C ARG A 262 -6.83 11.99 -15.64
N PHE A 263 -6.09 11.87 -14.55
CA PHE A 263 -6.32 12.64 -13.32
C PHE A 263 -5.09 13.46 -12.91
N PRO A 264 -4.55 14.35 -13.80
CA PRO A 264 -3.28 15.03 -13.56
C PRO A 264 -3.31 16.01 -12.37
N MET A 265 -4.50 16.30 -11.82
CA MET A 265 -4.67 17.16 -10.65
C MET A 265 -4.70 16.36 -9.33
N VAL A 266 -4.62 15.04 -9.39
CA VAL A 266 -4.71 14.15 -8.23
C VAL A 266 -3.41 13.36 -8.11
N PRO A 267 -2.76 13.35 -6.93
CA PRO A 267 -1.56 12.54 -6.73
C PRO A 267 -1.83 11.06 -7.01
N THR A 268 -0.98 10.43 -7.80
CA THR A 268 -1.05 9.00 -8.10
C THR A 268 -0.04 8.24 -7.26
N ALA A 269 -0.52 7.30 -6.45
CA ALA A 269 0.30 6.33 -5.75
C ALA A 269 0.39 5.02 -6.52
N ALA A 270 1.48 4.28 -6.34
CA ALA A 270 1.62 2.93 -6.89
C ALA A 270 2.17 1.99 -5.81
N TYR A 271 1.65 0.76 -5.75
CA TYR A 271 2.13 -0.22 -4.78
C TYR A 271 3.00 -1.27 -5.46
N SER A 272 4.33 -1.20 -5.23
CA SER A 272 5.25 -2.27 -5.60
C SER A 272 5.05 -3.44 -4.65
N VAL A 273 4.34 -4.47 -5.11
CA VAL A 273 3.79 -5.52 -4.26
C VAL A 273 4.79 -6.61 -3.89
N SER A 274 4.39 -7.46 -2.96
CA SER A 274 5.22 -8.49 -2.36
C SER A 274 5.82 -9.48 -3.37
N GLY A 275 5.08 -9.89 -4.40
CA GLY A 275 5.61 -10.75 -5.46
C GLY A 275 6.67 -10.07 -6.31
N GLU A 276 6.53 -8.77 -6.59
CA GLU A 276 7.54 -7.98 -7.30
C GLU A 276 8.84 -7.88 -6.46
N TYR A 277 8.71 -7.67 -5.15
CA TYR A 277 9.82 -7.71 -4.21
C TYR A 277 10.51 -9.08 -4.20
N ALA A 278 9.73 -10.15 -4.01
CA ALA A 278 10.25 -11.52 -3.92
C ALA A 278 10.97 -11.96 -5.20
N MET A 279 10.48 -11.56 -6.38
CA MET A 279 11.14 -11.84 -7.66
C MET A 279 12.52 -11.21 -7.75
N ILE A 280 12.69 -9.96 -7.33
CA ILE A 280 13.99 -9.28 -7.31
C ILE A 280 14.93 -9.97 -6.31
N LYS A 281 14.44 -10.25 -5.09
CA LYS A 281 15.23 -10.95 -4.05
C LYS A 281 15.70 -12.33 -4.53
N ALA A 282 14.81 -13.13 -5.10
CA ALA A 282 15.12 -14.48 -5.56
C ALA A 282 16.17 -14.49 -6.69
N ALA A 283 16.07 -13.56 -7.64
CA ALA A 283 17.05 -13.44 -8.73
C ALA A 283 18.41 -12.92 -8.21
N ALA A 284 18.38 -11.98 -7.26
CA ALA A 284 19.59 -11.42 -6.64
C ALA A 284 20.34 -12.49 -5.81
N GLN A 285 19.62 -13.29 -5.02
CA GLN A 285 20.22 -14.40 -4.25
C GLN A 285 20.96 -15.42 -5.12
N LYS A 286 20.53 -15.58 -6.38
CA LYS A 286 21.18 -16.44 -7.37
C LYS A 286 22.32 -15.74 -8.12
N GLY A 287 22.59 -14.46 -7.83
CA GLY A 287 23.62 -13.68 -8.51
C GLY A 287 23.30 -13.33 -9.96
N TRP A 288 22.03 -13.45 -10.38
CA TRP A 288 21.63 -13.15 -11.76
C TRP A 288 21.42 -11.66 -12.02
N ILE A 289 21.15 -10.90 -10.97
CA ILE A 289 20.95 -9.44 -11.01
C ILE A 289 21.60 -8.79 -9.80
N ASP A 290 21.95 -7.50 -9.93
CA ASP A 290 22.30 -6.64 -8.80
C ASP A 290 21.01 -6.12 -8.17
N GLU A 291 20.74 -6.48 -6.91
CA GLU A 291 19.51 -6.15 -6.20
C GLU A 291 19.27 -4.64 -6.14
N THR A 292 20.29 -3.89 -5.73
CA THR A 292 20.17 -2.43 -5.54
C THR A 292 19.90 -1.72 -6.86
N GLN A 293 20.62 -2.10 -7.92
CA GLN A 293 20.44 -1.48 -9.23
C GLN A 293 19.05 -1.78 -9.80
N VAL A 294 18.59 -3.03 -9.75
CA VAL A 294 17.27 -3.41 -10.26
C VAL A 294 16.16 -2.80 -9.41
N ALA A 295 16.32 -2.75 -8.09
CA ALA A 295 15.37 -2.10 -7.22
C ALA A 295 15.24 -0.60 -7.51
N CYS A 296 16.35 0.10 -7.72
CA CYS A 296 16.35 1.52 -8.12
C CYS A 296 15.71 1.70 -9.52
N GLU A 297 16.06 0.84 -10.49
CA GLU A 297 15.50 0.92 -11.84
C GLU A 297 13.99 0.69 -11.84
N ALA A 298 13.50 -0.30 -11.11
CA ALA A 298 12.07 -0.56 -10.94
C ALA A 298 11.33 0.65 -10.33
N ALA A 299 11.91 1.29 -9.31
CA ALA A 299 11.34 2.50 -8.74
C ALA A 299 11.30 3.65 -9.78
N VAL A 300 12.40 3.89 -10.51
CA VAL A 300 12.42 4.89 -11.61
C VAL A 300 11.35 4.60 -12.65
N ASN A 301 11.12 3.33 -13.01
CA ASN A 301 10.11 2.95 -14.00
C ASN A 301 8.69 3.34 -13.53
N ILE A 302 8.38 3.12 -12.25
CA ILE A 302 7.09 3.45 -11.66
C ILE A 302 6.89 4.98 -11.63
N PHE A 303 7.90 5.76 -11.20
CA PHE A 303 7.82 7.23 -11.24
C PHE A 303 7.75 7.78 -12.66
N ARG A 304 8.49 7.18 -13.62
CA ARG A 304 8.42 7.58 -15.03
C ARG A 304 7.06 7.30 -15.66
N ALA A 305 6.34 6.31 -15.16
CA ALA A 305 4.96 6.05 -15.56
C ALA A 305 3.97 7.07 -15.01
N GLY A 306 4.37 7.90 -14.04
CA GLY A 306 3.54 9.01 -13.53
C GLY A 306 3.17 8.89 -12.05
N ALA A 307 3.68 7.92 -11.31
CA ALA A 307 3.43 7.86 -9.88
C ALA A 307 4.16 8.99 -9.13
N ASP A 308 3.49 9.59 -8.14
CA ASP A 308 4.04 10.58 -7.20
C ASP A 308 4.55 9.93 -5.91
N LYS A 309 3.96 8.80 -5.55
CA LYS A 309 4.26 8.01 -4.34
C LYS A 309 4.39 6.53 -4.67
N ILE A 310 5.28 5.85 -3.96
CA ILE A 310 5.44 4.40 -4.07
C ILE A 310 5.41 3.77 -2.68
N GLY A 311 4.45 2.88 -2.44
CA GLY A 311 4.48 1.92 -1.34
C GLY A 311 5.43 0.78 -1.70
N ARG A 312 6.52 0.57 -0.92
CA ARG A 312 7.56 -0.37 -1.31
C ARG A 312 8.45 -0.80 -0.13
N ALA A 313 8.82 -2.09 -0.09
CA ALA A 313 9.72 -2.65 0.92
C ALA A 313 11.23 -2.43 0.65
N HIS A 314 11.65 -2.13 -0.59
CA HIS A 314 13.01 -1.72 -0.91
C HIS A 314 13.19 -0.20 -0.71
N VAL A 315 13.38 0.28 0.49
CA VAL A 315 13.55 1.71 0.79
C VAL A 315 14.89 1.96 1.45
#